data_15c6a54ea671e8882625b1e96392bc0d
#
_entry.id   15c6a54ea671e8882625b1e96392bc0d
#
_cell.length_a   1.000
_cell.length_b   1.000
_cell.length_c   1.000
_cell.angle_alpha   90.00
_cell.angle_beta   90.00
_cell.angle_gamma   90.00
#
_symmetry.space_group_name_H-M   'P 1'
#
loop_
_entity.id
_entity.type
_entity.pdbx_description
1 polymer ?
#
loop_
_entity_poly.entity_id
_entity_poly.type
_entity_poly.pdbx_seq_one_letter_code
_entity_poly.pdbx_strand_id
1 'polypeptide(L)' 'MHDQAIGNMIKLCRRKKQITLQVLSEQTGLSVSYLSTLERGLSSPTIANLNLICEALGITMADLILKLDEKKPVVY' A
#
# COMPACT_ATOMS: atom_id res chain seq x y z
N MET A 1 2.80 6.03 -14.42
CA MET A 1 2.79 4.82 -13.62
C MET A 1 2.05 5.03 -12.31
N HIS A 2 1.80 3.98 -11.62
CA HIS A 2 0.86 4.01 -10.50
C HIS A 2 1.53 3.92 -9.13
N ASP A 3 2.86 4.14 -9.07
CA ASP A 3 3.60 4.01 -7.80
C ASP A 3 3.10 5.00 -6.75
N GLN A 4 2.83 6.23 -7.17
CA GLN A 4 2.31 7.25 -6.26
C GLN A 4 0.92 6.87 -5.75
N ALA A 5 0.07 6.36 -6.63
CA ALA A 5 -1.28 5.94 -6.26
C ALA A 5 -1.25 4.75 -5.31
N ILE A 6 -0.37 3.78 -5.57
CA ILE A 6 -0.20 2.62 -4.70
C ILE A 6 0.31 3.07 -3.33
N GLY A 7 1.31 3.93 -3.30
CA GLY A 7 1.86 4.46 -2.05
C GLY A 7 0.82 5.20 -1.23
N ASN A 8 0.01 6.04 -1.88
CA ASN A 8 -1.06 6.77 -1.21
C ASN A 8 -2.09 5.81 -0.62
N MET A 9 -2.42 4.75 -1.34
CA MET A 9 -3.39 3.76 -0.89
C MET A 9 -2.89 3.01 0.35
N ILE A 10 -1.61 2.62 0.33
CA ILE A 10 -0.98 1.97 1.49
C ILE A 10 -1.06 2.90 2.70
N LYS A 11 -0.70 4.15 2.51
CA LYS A 11 -0.70 5.15 3.58
C LYS A 11 -2.11 5.35 4.15
N LEU A 12 -3.11 5.48 3.26
CA LEU A 12 -4.49 5.64 3.69
C LEU A 12 -4.99 4.44 4.50
N CYS A 13 -4.73 3.24 4.02
CA CYS A 13 -5.15 2.02 4.70
C CYS A 13 -4.45 1.89 6.06
N ARG A 14 -3.17 2.23 6.10
CA ARG A 14 -2.40 2.20 7.34
C ARG A 14 -2.99 3.17 8.36
N ARG A 15 -3.28 4.39 7.93
CA ARG A 15 -3.85 5.41 8.81
C ARG A 15 -5.25 5.04 9.30
N LYS A 16 -6.05 4.43 8.44
CA LYS A 16 -7.36 3.95 8.84
C LYS A 16 -7.27 2.90 9.94
N LYS A 17 -6.23 2.08 9.89
CA LYS A 17 -5.97 1.10 10.92
C LYS A 17 -5.32 1.70 12.17
N GLN A 18 -4.93 2.96 12.10
CA GLN A 18 -4.28 3.68 13.20
C GLN A 18 -2.99 3.02 13.64
N ILE A 19 -2.20 2.54 12.69
CA ILE A 19 -0.89 1.96 12.97
C ILE A 19 0.21 2.81 12.36
N THR A 20 1.38 2.74 13.00
CA THR A 20 2.56 3.47 12.55
C THR A 20 3.31 2.65 11.51
N LEU A 21 4.27 3.31 10.83
CA LEU A 21 5.19 2.59 9.95
C LEU A 21 6.00 1.55 10.71
N GLN A 22 6.34 1.85 11.98
CA GLN A 22 7.07 0.91 12.82
C GLN A 22 6.25 -0.37 13.03
N VAL A 23 4.98 -0.24 13.34
CA VAL A 23 4.10 -1.39 13.53
C VAL A 23 3.96 -2.17 12.24
N LEU A 24 3.75 -1.47 11.12
CA LEU A 24 3.64 -2.12 9.83
C LEU A 24 4.93 -2.86 9.46
N SER A 25 6.08 -2.27 9.78
CA SER A 25 7.37 -2.91 9.61
C SER A 25 7.46 -4.23 10.39
N GLU A 26 7.03 -4.20 11.63
CA GLU A 26 7.05 -5.39 12.49
C GLU A 26 6.14 -6.49 11.95
N GLN A 27 4.99 -6.12 11.42
CA GLN A 27 4.02 -7.09 10.91
C GLN A 27 4.40 -7.68 9.55
N THR A 28 5.13 -6.93 8.74
CA THR A 28 5.49 -7.37 7.39
C THR A 28 6.91 -7.93 7.29
N GLY A 29 7.77 -7.57 8.23
CA GLY A 29 9.19 -7.89 8.12
C GLY A 29 9.95 -6.95 7.18
N LEU A 30 9.28 -5.94 6.64
CA LEU A 30 9.91 -4.95 5.75
C LEU A 30 10.39 -3.75 6.57
N SER A 31 11.48 -3.12 6.15
CA SER A 31 12.03 -1.99 6.92
C SER A 31 11.12 -0.76 6.87
N VAL A 32 11.18 0.05 7.91
CA VAL A 32 10.47 1.33 7.96
C VAL A 32 10.89 2.22 6.80
N SER A 33 12.18 2.25 6.52
CA SER A 33 12.72 3.05 5.42
C SER A 33 12.14 2.65 4.07
N TYR A 34 12.06 1.34 3.82
CA TYR A 34 11.47 0.83 2.58
C TYR A 34 9.98 1.17 2.49
N LEU A 35 9.23 0.96 3.58
CA LEU A 35 7.81 1.27 3.62
C LEU A 35 7.56 2.76 3.39
N SER A 36 8.38 3.62 4.00
CA SER A 36 8.29 5.06 3.79
C SER A 36 8.50 5.41 2.33
N THR A 37 9.50 4.79 1.71
CA THR A 37 9.80 4.99 0.28
C THR A 37 8.61 4.61 -0.60
N LEU A 38 7.95 3.48 -0.27
CA LEU A 38 6.77 3.04 -1.00
C LEU A 38 5.62 4.03 -0.86
N GLU A 39 5.38 4.52 0.37
CA GLU A 39 4.27 5.45 0.61
C GLU A 39 4.47 6.77 -0.10
N ARG A 40 5.72 7.16 -0.34
CA ARG A 40 6.03 8.39 -1.07
C ARG A 40 6.04 8.20 -2.58
N GLY A 41 5.82 6.98 -3.04
CA GLY A 41 5.80 6.70 -4.48
C GLY A 41 7.16 6.72 -5.15
N LEU A 42 8.23 6.56 -4.36
CA LEU A 42 9.60 6.61 -4.89
C LEU A 42 10.12 5.25 -5.32
N SER A 43 9.36 4.21 -5.09
CA SER A 43 9.74 2.85 -5.46
C SER A 43 8.48 2.03 -5.68
N SER A 44 8.58 1.03 -6.55
CA SER A 44 7.47 0.10 -6.79
C SER A 44 7.65 -1.12 -5.91
N PRO A 45 6.61 -1.55 -5.19
CA PRO A 45 6.70 -2.79 -4.43
C PRO A 45 6.69 -3.99 -5.37
N THR A 46 7.38 -5.06 -4.98
CA THR A 46 7.20 -6.34 -5.64
C THR A 46 5.81 -6.88 -5.29
N ILE A 47 5.31 -7.82 -6.08
CA ILE A 47 4.02 -8.45 -5.79
C ILE A 47 4.07 -9.14 -4.43
N ALA A 48 5.18 -9.81 -4.11
CA ALA A 48 5.33 -10.48 -2.81
C ALA A 48 5.28 -9.49 -1.66
N ASN A 49 6.00 -8.38 -1.78
CA ASN A 49 6.01 -7.36 -0.72
C ASN A 49 4.66 -6.68 -0.58
N LEU A 50 4.01 -6.38 -1.71
CA LEU A 50 2.69 -5.79 -1.68
C LEU A 50 1.67 -6.71 -1.00
N ASN A 51 1.77 -8.01 -1.25
CA ASN A 51 0.91 -8.98 -0.60
C ASN A 51 1.11 -9.00 0.92
N LEU A 52 2.37 -8.94 1.37
CA LEU A 52 2.67 -8.86 2.80
C LEU A 52 2.03 -7.62 3.43
N ILE A 53 2.12 -6.49 2.74
CA ILE A 53 1.54 -5.23 3.22
C ILE A 53 0.02 -5.33 3.28
N CYS A 54 -0.61 -5.89 2.25
CA CYS A 54 -2.06 -6.04 2.22
C CYS A 54 -2.54 -6.94 3.35
N GLU A 55 -1.84 -8.05 3.60
CA GLU A 55 -2.19 -8.94 4.69
C GLU A 55 -2.12 -8.22 6.05
N ALA A 56 -1.08 -7.44 6.26
CA ALA A 56 -0.92 -6.68 7.50
C ALA A 56 -2.02 -5.63 7.66
N LEU A 57 -2.47 -5.05 6.54
CA LEU A 57 -3.51 -4.03 6.56
C LEU A 57 -4.92 -4.61 6.57
N GLY A 58 -5.05 -5.93 6.44
CA GLY A 58 -6.35 -6.58 6.45
C GLY A 58 -7.16 -6.38 5.18
N ILE A 59 -6.49 -6.14 4.06
CA ILE A 59 -7.14 -6.01 2.76
C ILE A 59 -6.54 -7.02 1.79
N THR A 60 -7.26 -7.29 0.71
CA THR A 60 -6.74 -8.16 -0.35
C THR A 60 -6.07 -7.31 -1.42
N MET A 61 -5.23 -7.96 -2.23
CA MET A 61 -4.66 -7.30 -3.40
C MET A 61 -5.76 -6.83 -4.35
N ALA A 62 -6.83 -7.63 -4.47
CA ALA A 62 -7.97 -7.26 -5.31
C ALA A 62 -8.64 -5.99 -4.79
N ASP A 63 -8.81 -5.86 -3.48
CA ASP A 63 -9.38 -4.65 -2.88
C ASP A 63 -8.53 -3.42 -3.19
N LEU A 64 -7.22 -3.57 -3.10
CA LEU A 64 -6.30 -2.48 -3.38
C LEU A 64 -6.43 -2.03 -4.84
N ILE A 65 -6.45 -3.00 -5.76
CA ILE A 65 -6.55 -2.71 -7.19
C ILE A 65 -7.88 -2.03 -7.52
N LEU A 66 -8.97 -2.51 -6.93
CA LEU A 66 -10.29 -1.91 -7.14
C LEU A 66 -10.32 -0.46 -6.64
N LYS A 67 -9.71 -0.19 -5.49
CA LYS A 67 -9.65 1.18 -4.98
C LYS A 67 -8.85 2.10 -5.90
N LEU A 68 -7.81 1.59 -6.53
CA LEU A 68 -7.05 2.36 -7.49
C LEU A 68 -7.90 2.67 -8.73
N ASP A 69 -8.69 1.71 -9.17
CA ASP A 69 -9.54 1.88 -10.35
C ASP A 69 -10.70 2.86 -10.11
N GLU A 70 -11.18 2.95 -8.89
CA GLU A 70 -12.27 3.88 -8.53
C GLU A 70 -11.91 5.33 -8.83
N LYS A 71 -10.63 5.66 -8.90
CA LYS A 71 -10.18 7.02 -9.18
C LYS A 71 -10.13 7.34 -10.66
N LYS A 72 -10.33 6.33 -11.51
CA LYS A 72 -10.29 6.53 -12.96
C LYS A 72 -11.70 6.74 -13.46
N PRO A 73 -11.92 7.75 -14.32
CA PRO A 73 -13.22 7.88 -14.97
C PRO A 73 -13.45 6.65 -15.84
N VAL A 74 -14.64 6.10 -15.72
CA VAL A 74 -15.02 4.97 -16.55
C VAL A 74 -15.58 5.53 -17.84
N VAL A 75 -14.95 5.19 -18.93
CA VAL A 75 -15.39 5.64 -20.26
C VAL A 75 -15.85 4.42 -21.04
N TYR A 76 -17.08 4.48 -21.48
CA TYR A 76 -17.66 3.43 -22.32
C TYR A 76 -18.06 4.01 -23.65
#